data_297d5d6888ec2d62801e91eb09230981
#
_entry.id   297d5d6888ec2d62801e91eb09230981
#
_cell.length_a   1.000
_cell.length_b   1.000
_cell.length_c   1.000
_cell.angle_alpha   90.00
_cell.angle_beta   90.00
_cell.angle_gamma   90.00
#
_symmetry.space_group_name_H-M   'P 1'
#
loop_
_entity.id
_entity.type
_entity.pdbx_description
1 polymer ?
#
loop_
_entity_poly.entity_id
_entity_poly.type
_entity_poly.pdbx_seq_one_letter_code
_entity_poly.pdbx_strand_id
1 'polypeptide(L)'
;TGQRIARMTHVAVLLVVEPAETKYNSVLLATDFSPASAAAALLANEVAPEADLQVLHALHVPYGSMGRASGGGADNSIEASFRADAKTADANWRGSFEAPANLSDTDIQTGSAEALFNQIVQSKHVPLIAIGAHGRVGAHRALLGSLVTSLMRYPPCDLLVCRPH
;
A
#
# COMPACT_ATOMS: atom_id res chain seq x y z
N THR A 1 -18.83 10.35 -8.12
CA THR A 1 -17.64 10.58 -7.29
C THR A 1 -16.57 9.54 -7.59
N GLY A 2 -15.29 9.83 -7.27
CA GLY A 2 -14.13 8.97 -7.58
C GLY A 2 -14.28 7.53 -7.13
N GLN A 3 -14.81 7.28 -5.91
CA GLN A 3 -15.08 5.92 -5.42
C GLN A 3 -16.04 5.12 -6.31
N ARG A 4 -17.08 5.77 -6.83
CA ARG A 4 -18.06 5.12 -7.72
C ARG A 4 -17.41 4.76 -9.05
N ILE A 5 -16.60 5.65 -9.60
CA ILE A 5 -15.82 5.40 -10.82
C ILE A 5 -14.88 4.23 -10.58
N ALA A 6 -14.06 4.25 -9.54
CA ALA A 6 -13.12 3.18 -9.21
C ALA A 6 -13.79 1.82 -9.00
N ARG A 7 -15.04 1.76 -8.52
CA ARG A 7 -15.80 0.51 -8.39
C ARG A 7 -16.33 -0.02 -9.72
N MET A 8 -16.70 0.86 -10.64
CA MET A 8 -17.40 0.51 -11.88
C MET A 8 -16.45 0.28 -13.06
N THR A 9 -15.23 0.79 -12.98
CA THR A 9 -14.25 0.68 -14.07
C THR A 9 -13.37 -0.56 -13.92
N HIS A 10 -12.89 -1.09 -15.04
CA HIS A 10 -11.90 -2.16 -15.10
C HIS A 10 -10.48 -1.63 -15.32
N VAL A 11 -10.32 -0.32 -15.43
CA VAL A 11 -9.04 0.36 -15.61
C VAL A 11 -8.55 0.96 -14.29
N ALA A 12 -7.28 1.28 -14.24
CA ALA A 12 -6.72 2.03 -13.11
C ALA A 12 -7.30 3.45 -13.06
N VAL A 13 -7.38 4.00 -11.86
CA VAL A 13 -7.91 5.35 -11.61
C VAL A 13 -6.87 6.17 -10.88
N LEU A 14 -6.47 7.31 -11.48
CA LEU A 14 -5.69 8.32 -10.81
C LEU A 14 -6.64 9.41 -10.28
N LEU A 15 -6.72 9.55 -8.97
CA LEU A 15 -7.41 10.63 -8.29
C LEU A 15 -6.41 11.74 -8.02
N VAL A 16 -6.58 12.88 -8.66
CA VAL A 16 -5.76 14.08 -8.47
C VAL A 16 -6.45 14.98 -7.47
N VAL A 17 -5.76 15.34 -6.39
CA VAL A 17 -6.27 16.16 -5.27
C VAL A 17 -5.92 17.62 -5.50
N GLU A 18 -4.70 17.88 -5.95
CA GLU A 18 -4.20 19.21 -6.27
C GLU A 18 -3.70 19.25 -7.72
N PRO A 19 -3.79 20.42 -8.40
CA PRO A 19 -3.22 20.53 -9.75
C PRO A 19 -1.74 20.14 -9.73
N ALA A 20 -1.36 19.20 -10.59
CA ALA A 20 0.03 18.76 -10.72
C ALA A 20 0.86 19.88 -11.37
N GLU A 21 1.67 20.57 -10.58
CA GLU A 21 2.61 21.57 -11.08
C GLU A 21 3.94 20.95 -11.52
N THR A 22 4.26 19.75 -11.04
CA THR A 22 5.52 19.06 -11.27
C THR A 22 5.32 17.56 -11.44
N LYS A 23 6.37 16.87 -11.96
CA LYS A 23 6.42 15.41 -12.01
C LYS A 23 6.46 14.83 -10.59
N TYR A 24 5.87 13.65 -10.40
CA TYR A 24 6.02 12.89 -9.16
C TYR A 24 7.49 12.48 -8.99
N ASN A 25 8.10 12.87 -7.89
CA ASN A 25 9.50 12.53 -7.52
C ASN A 25 9.58 11.35 -6.55
N SER A 26 8.49 11.03 -5.87
CA SER A 26 8.36 9.86 -5.00
C SER A 26 6.94 9.33 -5.02
N VAL A 27 6.81 8.02 -4.85
CA VAL A 27 5.53 7.31 -4.77
C VAL A 27 5.57 6.40 -3.56
N LEU A 28 4.53 6.44 -2.72
CA LEU A 28 4.34 5.48 -1.64
C LEU A 28 3.46 4.33 -2.12
N LEU A 29 4.06 3.16 -2.31
CA LEU A 29 3.37 1.96 -2.74
C LEU A 29 2.84 1.18 -1.54
N ALA A 30 1.53 1.01 -1.46
CA ALA A 30 0.89 0.12 -0.50
C ALA A 30 0.95 -1.33 -0.99
N THR A 31 1.57 -2.21 -0.22
CA THR A 31 1.58 -3.64 -0.54
C THR A 31 0.95 -4.50 0.55
N ASP A 32 0.15 -5.45 0.11
CA ASP A 32 -0.32 -6.61 0.87
C ASP A 32 0.23 -7.91 0.29
N PHE A 33 1.23 -7.80 -0.59
CA PHE A 33 1.86 -8.89 -1.32
C PHE A 33 0.90 -9.63 -2.27
N SER A 34 -0.16 -8.97 -2.71
CA SER A 34 -1.11 -9.50 -3.70
C SER A 34 -0.69 -9.19 -5.14
N PRO A 35 -1.26 -9.88 -6.14
CA PRO A 35 -1.10 -9.51 -7.56
C PRO A 35 -1.57 -8.08 -7.86
N ALA A 36 -2.56 -7.57 -7.11
CA ALA A 36 -3.05 -6.21 -7.28
C ALA A 36 -2.00 -5.17 -6.84
N SER A 37 -1.24 -5.44 -5.77
CA SER A 37 -0.14 -4.56 -5.36
C SER A 37 1.06 -4.66 -6.32
N ALA A 38 1.31 -5.81 -6.96
CA ALA A 38 2.30 -5.94 -8.03
C ALA A 38 1.90 -5.10 -9.27
N ALA A 39 0.64 -5.16 -9.69
CA ALA A 39 0.13 -4.31 -10.76
C ALA A 39 0.23 -2.82 -10.42
N ALA A 40 0.03 -2.46 -9.14
CA ALA A 40 0.21 -1.09 -8.67
C ALA A 40 1.67 -0.64 -8.76
N ALA A 41 2.64 -1.51 -8.45
CA ALA A 41 4.07 -1.21 -8.58
C ALA A 41 4.46 -0.94 -10.04
N LEU A 42 4.02 -1.80 -10.96
CA LEU A 42 4.29 -1.64 -12.40
C LEU A 42 3.70 -0.35 -12.95
N LEU A 43 2.42 -0.08 -12.66
CA LEU A 43 1.75 1.11 -13.15
C LEU A 43 2.30 2.39 -12.52
N ALA A 44 2.69 2.36 -11.24
CA ALA A 44 3.34 3.48 -10.59
C ALA A 44 4.66 3.85 -11.29
N ASN A 45 5.43 2.84 -11.72
CA ASN A 45 6.65 3.05 -12.50
C ASN A 45 6.36 3.63 -13.90
N GLU A 46 5.25 3.23 -14.54
CA GLU A 46 4.85 3.82 -15.84
C GLU A 46 4.44 5.28 -15.69
N VAL A 47 3.69 5.61 -14.62
CA VAL A 47 3.20 6.97 -14.36
C VAL A 47 4.32 7.90 -13.89
N ALA A 48 5.28 7.37 -13.13
CA ALA A 48 6.37 8.11 -12.52
C ALA A 48 7.71 7.36 -12.63
N PRO A 49 8.28 7.21 -13.84
CA PRO A 49 9.45 6.35 -14.06
C PRO A 49 10.73 6.87 -13.38
N GLU A 50 10.79 8.16 -13.07
CA GLU A 50 11.93 8.80 -12.41
C GLU A 50 11.75 8.92 -10.88
N ALA A 51 10.57 8.48 -10.35
CA ALA A 51 10.26 8.57 -8.93
C ALA A 51 10.92 7.45 -8.12
N ASP A 52 11.20 7.73 -6.84
CA ASP A 52 11.54 6.70 -5.87
C ASP A 52 10.25 5.97 -5.43
N LEU A 53 10.15 4.67 -5.69
CA LEU A 53 9.00 3.85 -5.31
C LEU A 53 9.22 3.26 -3.91
N GLN A 54 8.77 3.96 -2.88
CA GLN A 54 8.86 3.55 -1.48
C GLN A 54 7.77 2.53 -1.16
N VAL A 55 8.16 1.31 -0.76
CA VAL A 55 7.22 0.23 -0.49
C VAL A 55 6.90 0.16 1.00
N LEU A 56 5.61 0.17 1.35
CA LEU A 56 5.14 0.06 2.72
C LEU A 56 4.16 -1.13 2.86
N HIS A 57 4.45 -1.98 3.84
CA HIS A 57 3.54 -3.02 4.32
C HIS A 57 3.11 -2.73 5.77
N ALA A 58 1.81 -2.55 5.99
CA ALA A 58 1.26 -2.39 7.33
C ALA A 58 0.97 -3.77 7.93
N LEU A 59 1.76 -4.16 8.93
CA LEU A 59 1.63 -5.42 9.63
C LEU A 59 0.55 -5.33 10.71
N HIS A 60 -0.49 -6.12 10.57
CA HIS A 60 -1.52 -6.24 11.59
C HIS A 60 -1.20 -7.40 12.55
N VAL A 61 -0.92 -7.07 13.81
CA VAL A 61 -0.72 -8.07 14.88
C VAL A 61 -1.97 -8.10 15.76
N PRO A 62 -2.78 -9.19 15.74
CA PRO A 62 -4.13 -9.22 16.34
C PRO A 62 -4.17 -8.97 17.84
N TYR A 63 -3.09 -9.23 18.57
CA TYR A 63 -3.03 -9.16 20.02
C TYR A 63 -2.08 -8.10 20.58
N GLY A 64 -1.48 -7.27 19.74
CA GLY A 64 -0.46 -6.28 20.13
C GLY A 64 -0.96 -5.14 21.03
N SER A 65 -2.27 -5.02 21.26
CA SER A 65 -2.83 -4.02 22.17
C SER A 65 -3.04 -4.53 23.63
N MET A 66 -3.05 -5.85 23.84
CA MET A 66 -3.27 -6.45 25.18
C MET A 66 -1.97 -6.61 25.99
N GLY A 67 -0.81 -6.65 25.35
CA GLY A 67 0.48 -6.93 25.99
C GLY A 67 1.16 -5.75 26.67
N ARG A 68 0.68 -4.54 26.48
CA ARG A 68 1.22 -3.36 27.21
C ARG A 68 0.93 -3.39 28.72
N ALA A 69 0.02 -4.26 29.16
CA ALA A 69 -0.35 -4.40 30.58
C ALA A 69 0.32 -5.58 31.29
N SER A 70 1.01 -6.50 30.58
CA SER A 70 1.59 -7.72 31.18
C SER A 70 2.96 -7.98 30.57
N GLY A 71 4.03 -7.63 31.25
CA GLY A 71 5.42 -8.06 31.06
C GLY A 71 5.84 -8.74 29.75
N GLY A 72 6.15 -8.01 28.82
CA GLY A 72 6.92 -7.91 27.56
C GLY A 72 7.60 -9.10 26.88
N GLY A 73 7.47 -10.34 27.25
CA GLY A 73 8.24 -11.43 26.62
C GLY A 73 7.51 -12.18 25.50
N ALA A 74 6.23 -12.44 25.64
CA ALA A 74 5.45 -13.23 24.67
C ALA A 74 5.04 -12.40 23.43
N ASP A 75 4.81 -11.10 23.57
CA ASP A 75 4.40 -10.22 22.49
C ASP A 75 5.50 -10.02 21.44
N ASN A 76 6.76 -9.92 21.88
CA ASN A 76 7.90 -9.77 20.97
C ASN A 76 8.09 -11.02 20.09
N SER A 77 7.78 -12.21 20.58
CA SER A 77 7.93 -13.46 19.81
C SER A 77 6.82 -13.58 18.74
N ILE A 78 5.60 -13.16 19.07
CA ILE A 78 4.47 -13.16 18.14
C ILE A 78 4.70 -12.13 17.01
N GLU A 79 5.05 -10.89 17.34
CA GLU A 79 5.36 -9.87 16.34
C GLU A 79 6.54 -10.29 15.47
N ALA A 80 7.59 -10.90 16.04
CA ALA A 80 8.74 -11.39 15.29
C ALA A 80 8.34 -12.48 14.29
N SER A 81 7.41 -13.39 14.65
CA SER A 81 6.88 -14.41 13.74
C SER A 81 6.11 -13.79 12.59
N PHE A 82 5.17 -12.87 12.87
CA PHE A 82 4.42 -12.18 11.82
C PHE A 82 5.34 -11.37 10.86
N ARG A 83 6.37 -10.76 11.42
CA ARG A 83 7.37 -10.02 10.62
C ARG A 83 8.22 -10.96 9.76
N ALA A 84 8.57 -12.15 10.23
CA ALA A 84 9.27 -13.17 9.44
C ALA A 84 8.40 -13.68 8.29
N ASP A 85 7.11 -13.94 8.56
CA ASP A 85 6.13 -14.34 7.54
C ASP A 85 5.95 -13.25 6.48
N ALA A 86 5.88 -11.98 6.90
CA ALA A 86 5.78 -10.85 5.99
C ALA A 86 7.03 -10.71 5.10
N LYS A 87 8.24 -10.93 5.62
CA LYS A 87 9.48 -10.95 4.82
C LYS A 87 9.49 -12.07 3.79
N THR A 88 9.02 -13.26 4.16
CA THR A 88 8.88 -14.38 3.23
C THR A 88 7.86 -14.06 2.13
N ALA A 89 6.73 -13.46 2.50
CA ALA A 89 5.71 -13.03 1.56
C ALA A 89 6.23 -11.93 0.60
N ASP A 90 7.02 -10.98 1.11
CA ASP A 90 7.67 -9.93 0.30
C ASP A 90 8.62 -10.54 -0.75
N ALA A 91 9.49 -11.49 -0.32
CA ALA A 91 10.41 -12.15 -1.25
C ALA A 91 9.67 -12.89 -2.37
N ASN A 92 8.60 -13.62 -2.03
CA ASN A 92 7.75 -14.31 -3.01
C ASN A 92 7.03 -13.33 -3.94
N TRP A 93 6.52 -12.23 -3.38
CA TRP A 93 5.84 -11.18 -4.15
C TRP A 93 6.79 -10.52 -5.15
N ARG A 94 8.00 -10.13 -4.72
CA ARG A 94 9.03 -9.56 -5.62
C ARG A 94 9.46 -10.53 -6.71
N GLY A 95 9.50 -11.82 -6.42
CA GLY A 95 9.80 -12.87 -7.42
C GLY A 95 8.65 -13.20 -8.37
N SER A 96 7.43 -12.70 -8.13
CA SER A 96 6.24 -13.02 -8.93
C SER A 96 6.02 -12.10 -10.13
N PHE A 97 6.78 -11.02 -10.25
CA PHE A 97 6.71 -10.06 -11.37
C PHE A 97 8.09 -9.44 -11.64
N GLU A 98 8.25 -8.77 -12.76
CA GLU A 98 9.46 -8.02 -13.06
C GLU A 98 9.44 -6.69 -12.31
N ALA A 99 10.05 -6.69 -11.12
CA ALA A 99 10.03 -5.53 -10.23
C ALA A 99 10.82 -4.36 -10.83
N PRO A 100 10.28 -3.13 -10.82
CA PRO A 100 11.00 -1.95 -11.28
C PRO A 100 12.32 -1.74 -10.53
N ALA A 101 13.35 -1.27 -11.22
CA ALA A 101 14.68 -1.03 -10.63
C ALA A 101 14.69 0.04 -9.53
N ASN A 102 13.73 0.98 -9.57
CA ASN A 102 13.53 2.05 -8.59
C ASN A 102 12.60 1.64 -7.43
N LEU A 103 12.25 0.34 -7.31
CA LEU A 103 11.43 -0.19 -6.22
C LEU A 103 12.32 -0.41 -4.98
N SER A 104 12.09 0.35 -3.91
CA SER A 104 12.86 0.24 -2.66
C SER A 104 12.58 -1.09 -1.93
N ASP A 105 13.39 -1.41 -0.92
CA ASP A 105 13.07 -2.46 0.02
C ASP A 105 11.75 -2.17 0.74
N THR A 106 11.04 -3.24 1.13
CA THR A 106 9.75 -3.09 1.80
C THR A 106 9.93 -2.67 3.26
N ASP A 107 9.41 -1.50 3.60
CA ASP A 107 9.28 -1.07 4.99
C ASP A 107 8.07 -1.77 5.62
N ILE A 108 8.33 -2.67 6.57
CA ILE A 108 7.30 -3.43 7.28
C ILE A 108 7.09 -2.77 8.64
N GLN A 109 5.98 -2.06 8.80
CA GLN A 109 5.63 -1.35 10.03
C GLN A 109 4.38 -1.95 10.68
N THR A 110 4.42 -2.11 12.02
CA THR A 110 3.28 -2.58 12.81
C THR A 110 2.33 -1.42 13.09
N GLY A 111 1.07 -1.57 12.72
CA GLY A 111 0.06 -0.54 12.97
C GLY A 111 -1.12 -0.54 12.01
N SER A 112 -1.98 0.45 12.17
CA SER A 112 -3.07 0.70 11.24
C SER A 112 -2.51 1.24 9.92
N ALA A 113 -2.84 0.59 8.82
CA ALA A 113 -2.40 1.01 7.49
C ALA A 113 -2.74 2.49 7.21
N GLU A 114 -3.97 2.91 7.51
CA GLU A 114 -4.43 4.28 7.30
C GLU A 114 -3.59 5.31 8.07
N ALA A 115 -3.29 5.02 9.35
CA ALA A 115 -2.48 5.90 10.18
C ALA A 115 -1.03 5.99 9.67
N LEU A 116 -0.44 4.86 9.29
CA LEU A 116 0.93 4.79 8.75
C LEU A 116 1.05 5.56 7.42
N PHE A 117 0.09 5.37 6.50
CA PHE A 117 0.10 6.08 5.21
C PHE A 117 -0.04 7.59 5.41
N ASN A 118 -0.98 8.03 6.25
CA ASN A 118 -1.15 9.46 6.55
C ASN A 118 0.11 10.06 7.19
N GLN A 119 0.71 9.36 8.15
CA GLN A 119 1.94 9.81 8.80
C GLN A 119 3.10 9.95 7.81
N ILE A 120 3.32 8.97 6.93
CA ILE A 120 4.43 9.00 5.97
C ILE A 120 4.21 10.10 4.94
N VAL A 121 3.00 10.23 4.39
CA VAL A 121 2.68 11.29 3.43
C VAL A 121 2.96 12.67 4.02
N GLN A 122 2.51 12.92 5.26
CA GLN A 122 2.72 14.20 5.92
C GLN A 122 4.19 14.47 6.26
N SER A 123 4.90 13.46 6.77
CA SER A 123 6.30 13.63 7.22
C SER A 123 7.29 13.73 6.07
N LYS A 124 7.07 12.99 4.99
CA LYS A 124 7.97 12.92 3.82
C LYS A 124 7.48 13.72 2.61
N HIS A 125 6.30 14.34 2.70
CA HIS A 125 5.66 15.10 1.60
C HIS A 125 5.55 14.27 0.31
N VAL A 126 5.09 13.02 0.45
CA VAL A 126 4.91 12.13 -0.70
C VAL A 126 3.73 12.60 -1.55
N PRO A 127 3.94 12.88 -2.85
CA PRO A 127 2.89 13.46 -3.69
C PRO A 127 1.90 12.43 -4.24
N LEU A 128 2.24 11.13 -4.26
CA LEU A 128 1.42 10.07 -4.84
C LEU A 128 1.45 8.80 -3.99
N ILE A 129 0.26 8.24 -3.70
CA ILE A 129 0.10 6.87 -3.21
C ILE A 129 -0.34 5.96 -4.36
N ALA A 130 0.32 4.82 -4.54
CA ALA A 130 -0.12 3.75 -5.43
C ALA A 130 -0.61 2.54 -4.62
N ILE A 131 -1.78 1.98 -4.97
CA ILE A 131 -2.42 0.91 -4.21
C ILE A 131 -3.23 -0.02 -5.12
N GLY A 132 -3.20 -1.32 -4.82
CA GLY A 132 -4.07 -2.30 -5.46
C GLY A 132 -5.52 -2.17 -4.99
N ALA A 133 -6.48 -2.28 -5.90
CA ALA A 133 -7.91 -2.12 -5.59
C ALA A 133 -8.47 -3.20 -4.66
N HIS A 134 -7.84 -4.39 -4.64
CA HIS A 134 -8.27 -5.55 -3.86
C HIS A 134 -7.11 -6.14 -3.09
N GLY A 135 -7.38 -6.57 -1.86
CA GLY A 135 -6.41 -7.31 -1.05
C GLY A 135 -6.39 -8.81 -1.36
N ARG A 136 -5.64 -9.57 -0.54
CA ARG A 136 -5.38 -11.03 -0.68
C ARG A 136 -6.62 -11.92 -0.69
N VAL A 137 -7.74 -11.47 -0.16
CA VAL A 137 -8.98 -12.26 -0.12
C VAL A 137 -9.81 -11.91 -1.35
N GLY A 138 -9.81 -12.81 -2.32
CA GLY A 138 -10.49 -12.70 -3.61
C GLY A 138 -12.00 -12.51 -3.51
N ALA A 139 -12.40 -11.32 -3.13
CA ALA A 139 -13.80 -10.92 -3.15
C ALA A 139 -14.13 -10.31 -4.52
N HIS A 140 -15.36 -10.47 -4.92
CA HIS A 140 -15.96 -9.98 -6.15
C HIS A 140 -15.31 -8.70 -6.71
N ARG A 141 -15.09 -8.68 -8.02
CA ARG A 141 -14.49 -7.57 -8.81
C ARG A 141 -15.05 -6.17 -8.52
N ALA A 142 -16.18 -6.07 -7.83
CA ALA A 142 -16.86 -4.81 -7.52
C ALA A 142 -16.51 -4.21 -6.14
N LEU A 143 -15.73 -4.89 -5.30
CA LEU A 143 -15.41 -4.41 -3.97
C LEU A 143 -14.03 -3.73 -3.97
N LEU A 144 -13.96 -2.53 -3.42
CA LEU A 144 -12.70 -1.86 -3.07
C LEU A 144 -12.30 -2.29 -1.65
N GLY A 145 -11.01 -2.52 -1.42
CA GLY A 145 -10.50 -2.77 -0.08
C GLY A 145 -10.82 -1.61 0.89
N SER A 146 -10.86 -1.91 2.18
CA SER A 146 -11.18 -0.91 3.23
C SER A 146 -10.21 0.27 3.20
N LEU A 147 -8.90 0.02 3.06
CA LEU A 147 -7.88 1.06 2.96
C LEU A 147 -8.09 1.95 1.73
N VAL A 148 -8.34 1.35 0.55
CA VAL A 148 -8.62 2.13 -0.68
C VAL A 148 -9.86 2.99 -0.49
N THR A 149 -10.92 2.44 0.13
CA THR A 149 -12.16 3.18 0.39
C THR A 149 -11.92 4.37 1.31
N SER A 150 -11.11 4.20 2.36
CA SER A 150 -10.73 5.27 3.30
C SER A 150 -9.91 6.35 2.61
N LEU A 151 -8.83 5.96 1.91
CA LEU A 151 -7.96 6.89 1.18
C LEU A 151 -8.72 7.66 0.09
N MET A 152 -9.66 7.02 -0.62
CA MET A 152 -10.49 7.73 -1.61
C MET A 152 -11.51 8.69 -0.99
N ARG A 153 -11.87 8.50 0.28
CA ARG A 153 -12.79 9.41 0.98
C ARG A 153 -12.07 10.67 1.46
N TYR A 154 -10.87 10.50 1.97
CA TYR A 154 -10.02 11.55 2.53
C TYR A 154 -8.59 11.38 2.02
N PRO A 155 -8.34 11.68 0.75
CA PRO A 155 -7.03 11.45 0.15
C PRO A 155 -6.01 12.43 0.72
N PRO A 156 -4.90 11.92 1.31
CA PRO A 156 -3.86 12.79 1.86
C PRO A 156 -2.94 13.40 0.78
N CYS A 157 -2.95 12.82 -0.42
CA CYS A 157 -2.24 13.26 -1.61
C CYS A 157 -2.91 12.60 -2.84
N ASP A 158 -2.33 12.71 -4.03
CA ASP A 158 -2.83 12.00 -5.21
C ASP A 158 -2.83 10.50 -5.00
N LEU A 159 -3.80 9.80 -5.59
CA LEU A 159 -4.03 8.38 -5.35
C LEU A 159 -4.20 7.61 -6.67
N LEU A 160 -3.28 6.69 -6.95
CA LEU A 160 -3.35 5.73 -8.06
C LEU A 160 -3.90 4.40 -7.56
N VAL A 161 -5.11 4.04 -8.01
CA VAL A 161 -5.77 2.78 -7.66
C VAL A 161 -5.69 1.83 -8.85
N CYS A 162 -4.99 0.72 -8.67
CA CYS A 162 -4.71 -0.26 -9.72
C CYS A 162 -5.56 -1.51 -9.56
N ARG A 163 -6.03 -2.06 -10.69
CA ARG A 163 -6.68 -3.35 -10.73
C ARG A 163 -5.79 -4.35 -11.48
N PRO A 164 -5.61 -5.58 -11.00
CA PRO A 164 -4.98 -6.61 -11.78
C PRO A 164 -5.87 -6.92 -12.99
N HIS A 165 -5.25 -7.11 -14.13
CA HIS A 165 -5.89 -7.60 -15.35
C HIS A 165 -6.16 -9.09 -15.27
#